data_c9c060d6b1b3bd4a71d1315d443def06
#
_entry.id   c9c060d6b1b3bd4a71d1315d443def06
#
_cell.length_a   1.000
_cell.length_b   1.000
_cell.length_c   1.000
_cell.angle_alpha   90.00
_cell.angle_beta   90.00
_cell.angle_gamma   90.00
#
_symmetry.space_group_name_H-M   'P 1'
#
loop_
_entity.id
_entity.type
_entity.pdbx_description
1 polymer ?
#
loop_
_entity_poly.entity_id
_entity_poly.type
_entity_poly.pdbx_seq_one_letter_code
_entity_poly.pdbx_strand_id
1 'polypeptide(L)'
;IETADYEIIEVDNDADALAAAFDGAQVICNTAGPFIKFGPEVVEAALRIGAHYTDTTGEQDWVLHCRETWGAQFAEAGLLLSPGIAHMYTVSEIAANVALEPGGYDTLDILVLWKGLPTYASTQTIFTILKANWYYLAENKLVEWDHLSAYDVPVPGYHEMAIAVPWGGMSHPIWFENDPRVGNVRSIGGVMNRAVMEGVGQTVQMFEEQLRPLDPEAQEKALGDIAASLQADMPPRENPRLNRSMDSVHA
;
A
#
# COMPACT_ATOMS: atom_id res chain seq x y z
N ILE A 1 24.88 0.55 -8.46
CA ILE A 1 24.75 -0.91 -8.45
C ILE A 1 26.05 -1.57 -8.91
N GLU A 2 26.77 -1.03 -9.91
CA GLU A 2 28.03 -1.60 -10.43
C GLU A 2 29.14 -1.77 -9.39
N THR A 3 29.03 -1.11 -8.23
CA THR A 3 30.02 -1.18 -7.14
C THR A 3 29.49 -1.87 -5.88
N ALA A 4 28.25 -2.36 -5.91
CA ALA A 4 27.67 -3.08 -4.78
C ALA A 4 28.07 -4.57 -4.84
N ASP A 5 28.45 -5.12 -3.70
CA ASP A 5 28.61 -6.57 -3.52
C ASP A 5 27.22 -7.16 -3.30
N TYR A 6 26.75 -8.00 -4.23
CA TYR A 6 25.45 -8.66 -4.17
C TYR A 6 25.48 -10.01 -4.86
N GLU A 7 24.62 -10.89 -4.41
CA GLU A 7 24.34 -12.19 -4.99
C GLU A 7 22.89 -12.24 -5.52
N ILE A 8 22.67 -12.96 -6.61
CA ILE A 8 21.33 -13.23 -7.15
C ILE A 8 21.03 -14.71 -6.92
N ILE A 9 19.98 -14.98 -6.15
CA ILE A 9 19.50 -16.32 -5.84
C ILE A 9 18.11 -16.48 -6.43
N GLU A 10 17.92 -17.45 -7.31
CA GLU A 10 16.60 -17.87 -7.78
C GLU A 10 16.03 -18.90 -6.80
N VAL A 11 14.84 -18.63 -6.28
CA VAL A 11 14.17 -19.47 -5.29
C VAL A 11 12.67 -19.44 -5.48
N ASP A 12 12.01 -20.55 -5.23
CA ASP A 12 10.56 -20.63 -5.21
C ASP A 12 9.99 -19.85 -4.01
N ASN A 13 8.76 -19.31 -4.15
CA ASN A 13 8.05 -18.64 -3.06
C ASN A 13 7.48 -19.69 -2.08
N ASP A 14 8.37 -20.36 -1.37
CA ASP A 14 8.13 -21.36 -0.34
C ASP A 14 8.92 -20.99 0.91
N ALA A 15 8.31 -21.04 2.08
CA ALA A 15 8.91 -20.53 3.30
C ALA A 15 10.22 -21.26 3.71
N ASP A 16 10.36 -22.56 3.41
CA ASP A 16 11.58 -23.31 3.71
C ASP A 16 12.70 -22.94 2.73
N ALA A 17 12.37 -22.82 1.45
CA ALA A 17 13.33 -22.42 0.41
C ALA A 17 13.79 -20.97 0.62
N LEU A 18 12.87 -20.06 0.93
CA LEU A 18 13.17 -18.66 1.25
C LEU A 18 14.02 -18.54 2.52
N ALA A 19 13.70 -19.28 3.59
CA ALA A 19 14.50 -19.26 4.82
C ALA A 19 15.94 -19.73 4.57
N ALA A 20 16.13 -20.74 3.73
CA ALA A 20 17.46 -21.20 3.34
C ALA A 20 18.21 -20.16 2.48
N ALA A 21 17.52 -19.49 1.57
CA ALA A 21 18.11 -18.44 0.73
C ALA A 21 18.47 -17.17 1.53
N PHE A 22 17.73 -16.88 2.60
CA PHE A 22 17.92 -15.71 3.46
C PHE A 22 18.83 -15.97 4.66
N ASP A 23 19.44 -17.15 4.76
CA ASP A 23 20.29 -17.51 5.91
C ASP A 23 21.35 -16.44 6.21
N GLY A 24 21.42 -16.01 7.46
CA GLY A 24 22.30 -14.95 7.91
C GLY A 24 21.85 -13.51 7.62
N ALA A 25 20.74 -13.32 6.91
CA ALA A 25 20.18 -11.98 6.71
C ALA A 25 19.59 -11.42 8.02
N GLN A 26 19.81 -10.14 8.27
CA GLN A 26 19.27 -9.45 9.45
C GLN A 26 17.96 -8.72 9.13
N VAL A 27 17.77 -8.34 7.88
CA VAL A 27 16.57 -7.61 7.40
C VAL A 27 16.14 -8.17 6.06
N ILE A 28 14.87 -8.49 5.95
CA ILE A 28 14.24 -8.84 4.68
C ILE A 28 13.42 -7.64 4.21
N CYS A 29 13.69 -7.18 2.99
CA CYS A 29 12.91 -6.16 2.31
C CYS A 29 12.16 -6.77 1.13
N ASN A 30 10.88 -7.09 1.33
CA ASN A 30 10.06 -7.68 0.28
C ASN A 30 9.52 -6.60 -0.67
N THR A 31 9.75 -6.79 -1.97
CA THR A 31 9.23 -5.91 -3.03
C THR A 31 8.38 -6.66 -4.06
N ALA A 32 8.02 -7.90 -3.75
CA ALA A 32 7.21 -8.76 -4.62
C ALA A 32 5.73 -8.72 -4.19
N GLY A 33 4.89 -8.07 -4.98
CA GLY A 33 3.44 -7.99 -4.78
C GLY A 33 2.66 -8.75 -5.87
N PRO A 34 1.35 -8.96 -5.70
CA PRO A 34 0.51 -8.54 -4.57
C PRO A 34 0.92 -9.21 -3.26
N PHE A 35 1.04 -8.38 -2.19
CA PHE A 35 1.64 -8.82 -0.93
C PHE A 35 0.75 -9.79 -0.15
N ILE A 36 -0.56 -9.60 -0.20
CA ILE A 36 -1.52 -10.55 0.40
C ILE A 36 -1.37 -11.96 -0.19
N LYS A 37 -0.85 -12.07 -1.42
CA LYS A 37 -0.69 -13.34 -2.13
C LYS A 37 0.69 -13.97 -1.96
N PHE A 38 1.75 -13.17 -1.97
CA PHE A 38 3.14 -13.65 -2.00
C PHE A 38 3.93 -13.32 -0.73
N GLY A 39 3.35 -12.53 0.16
CA GLY A 39 4.01 -12.07 1.38
C GLY A 39 4.07 -13.11 2.51
N PRO A 40 3.05 -13.97 2.71
CA PRO A 40 3.02 -14.88 3.84
C PRO A 40 4.29 -15.71 3.99
N GLU A 41 4.74 -16.36 2.92
CA GLU A 41 5.92 -17.21 2.91
C GLU A 41 7.19 -16.42 3.25
N VAL A 42 7.27 -15.16 2.79
CA VAL A 42 8.42 -14.27 3.05
C VAL A 42 8.45 -13.83 4.51
N VAL A 43 7.28 -13.49 5.10
CA VAL A 43 7.18 -13.14 6.54
C VAL A 43 7.53 -14.34 7.41
N GLU A 44 7.02 -15.53 7.08
CA GLU A 44 7.35 -16.76 7.79
C GLU A 44 8.84 -17.10 7.71
N ALA A 45 9.44 -16.97 6.54
CA ALA A 45 10.88 -17.19 6.37
C ALA A 45 11.68 -16.18 7.22
N ALA A 46 11.32 -14.89 7.21
CA ALA A 46 11.97 -13.86 8.02
C ALA A 46 11.91 -14.20 9.52
N LEU A 47 10.73 -14.58 10.01
CA LEU A 47 10.54 -14.97 11.41
C LEU A 47 11.39 -16.19 11.79
N ARG A 48 11.43 -17.22 10.94
CA ARG A 48 12.21 -18.46 11.17
C ARG A 48 13.70 -18.21 11.31
N ILE A 49 14.27 -17.31 10.50
CA ILE A 49 15.71 -16.99 10.56
C ILE A 49 16.04 -15.91 11.58
N GLY A 50 15.02 -15.32 12.25
CA GLY A 50 15.23 -14.23 13.21
C GLY A 50 15.58 -12.89 12.55
N ALA A 51 15.07 -12.62 11.36
CA ALA A 51 15.28 -11.36 10.65
C ALA A 51 14.11 -10.38 10.84
N HIS A 52 14.42 -9.09 10.79
CA HIS A 52 13.42 -8.04 10.66
C HIS A 52 12.74 -8.12 9.29
N TYR A 53 11.46 -7.81 9.23
CA TYR A 53 10.69 -7.76 7.98
C TYR A 53 10.23 -6.36 7.67
N THR A 54 10.37 -5.98 6.40
CA THR A 54 9.77 -4.77 5.82
C THR A 54 9.34 -5.04 4.40
N ASP A 55 8.32 -4.33 3.93
CA ASP A 55 7.88 -4.39 2.54
C ASP A 55 7.41 -3.04 2.01
N THR A 56 7.07 -2.98 0.74
CA THR A 56 6.60 -1.77 0.06
C THR A 56 5.12 -1.84 -0.29
N THR A 57 4.31 -2.55 0.52
CA THR A 57 2.89 -2.74 0.22
C THR A 57 2.10 -1.44 0.17
N GLY A 58 1.06 -1.44 -0.67
CA GLY A 58 -0.03 -0.48 -0.65
C GLY A 58 -1.36 -1.10 -0.19
N GLU A 59 -1.34 -2.34 0.30
CA GLU A 59 -2.50 -3.16 0.62
C GLU A 59 -2.81 -3.05 2.12
N GLN A 60 -3.89 -2.36 2.50
CA GLN A 60 -4.27 -2.18 3.90
C GLN A 60 -4.64 -3.51 4.57
N ASP A 61 -5.33 -4.38 3.85
CA ASP A 61 -5.69 -5.72 4.30
C ASP A 61 -4.45 -6.58 4.60
N TRP A 62 -3.39 -6.45 3.81
CA TRP A 62 -2.11 -7.09 4.09
C TRP A 62 -1.46 -6.57 5.38
N VAL A 63 -1.48 -5.26 5.62
CA VAL A 63 -0.96 -4.68 6.86
C VAL A 63 -1.72 -5.20 8.08
N LEU A 64 -3.06 -5.27 8.00
CA LEU A 64 -3.91 -5.88 9.03
C LEU A 64 -3.56 -7.35 9.22
N HIS A 65 -3.48 -8.11 8.15
CA HIS A 65 -3.14 -9.53 8.18
C HIS A 65 -1.77 -9.79 8.84
N CYS A 66 -0.75 -9.01 8.49
CA CYS A 66 0.57 -9.08 9.14
C CYS A 66 0.48 -8.86 10.65
N ARG A 67 -0.22 -7.80 11.06
CA ARG A 67 -0.39 -7.47 12.49
C ARG A 67 -1.09 -8.59 13.26
N GLU A 68 -2.17 -9.11 12.72
CA GLU A 68 -3.02 -10.10 13.38
C GLU A 68 -2.39 -11.50 13.41
N THR A 69 -1.66 -11.87 12.35
CA THR A 69 -1.10 -13.22 12.20
C THR A 69 0.26 -13.35 12.86
N TRP A 70 1.16 -12.39 12.64
CA TRP A 70 2.56 -12.52 13.07
C TRP A 70 3.02 -11.44 14.07
N GLY A 71 2.23 -10.37 14.28
CA GLY A 71 2.65 -9.24 15.11
C GLY A 71 3.12 -9.65 16.51
N ALA A 72 2.38 -10.53 17.18
CA ALA A 72 2.76 -11.03 18.52
C ALA A 72 4.07 -11.84 18.49
N GLN A 73 4.26 -12.67 17.47
CA GLN A 73 5.45 -13.52 17.32
C GLN A 73 6.71 -12.69 17.06
N PHE A 74 6.62 -11.68 16.19
CA PHE A 74 7.73 -10.74 15.97
C PHE A 74 8.07 -9.94 17.22
N ALA A 75 7.05 -9.44 17.95
CA ALA A 75 7.26 -8.72 19.19
C ALA A 75 7.94 -9.59 20.27
N GLU A 76 7.53 -10.85 20.44
CA GLU A 76 8.13 -11.81 21.37
C GLU A 76 9.59 -12.12 21.01
N ALA A 77 9.88 -12.21 19.70
CA ALA A 77 11.23 -12.42 19.20
C ALA A 77 12.10 -11.14 19.22
N GLY A 78 11.56 -9.98 19.57
CA GLY A 78 12.27 -8.69 19.53
C GLY A 78 12.59 -8.24 18.10
N LEU A 79 11.79 -8.65 17.13
CA LEU A 79 11.95 -8.35 15.72
C LEU A 79 10.98 -7.26 15.26
N LEU A 80 11.38 -6.51 14.24
CA LEU A 80 10.53 -5.52 13.57
C LEU A 80 9.70 -6.23 12.50
N LEU A 81 8.38 -6.01 12.53
CA LEU A 81 7.44 -6.31 11.45
C LEU A 81 6.86 -4.99 10.94
N SER A 82 7.31 -4.52 9.80
CA SER A 82 6.97 -3.19 9.29
C SER A 82 6.54 -3.24 7.81
N PRO A 83 5.33 -3.72 7.51
CA PRO A 83 4.79 -3.65 6.17
C PRO A 83 4.44 -2.20 5.79
N GLY A 84 4.55 -1.84 4.50
CA GLY A 84 4.14 -0.54 3.98
C GLY A 84 5.23 0.54 4.03
N ILE A 85 6.49 0.20 4.17
CA ILE A 85 7.61 1.15 4.10
C ILE A 85 7.83 1.57 2.65
N ALA A 86 6.95 2.43 2.17
CA ALA A 86 6.97 2.96 0.83
C ALA A 86 6.82 4.47 0.82
N HIS A 87 7.19 5.08 -0.28
CA HIS A 87 7.10 6.53 -0.47
C HIS A 87 5.69 7.09 -0.22
N MET A 88 4.63 6.35 -0.56
CA MET A 88 3.25 6.77 -0.33
C MET A 88 2.87 6.92 1.15
N TYR A 89 3.42 6.06 2.01
CA TYR A 89 2.97 5.98 3.40
C TYR A 89 4.01 6.52 4.37
N THR A 90 5.26 6.13 4.25
CA THR A 90 6.31 6.51 5.21
C THR A 90 6.54 8.02 5.26
N VAL A 91 6.53 8.71 4.10
CA VAL A 91 6.73 10.17 4.07
C VAL A 91 5.58 10.89 4.76
N SER A 92 4.34 10.48 4.48
CA SER A 92 3.15 11.07 5.11
C SER A 92 3.03 10.68 6.59
N GLU A 93 3.47 9.49 6.99
CA GLU A 93 3.53 9.10 8.39
C GLU A 93 4.54 9.96 9.18
N ILE A 94 5.72 10.22 8.60
CA ILE A 94 6.71 11.13 9.21
C ILE A 94 6.11 12.53 9.34
N ALA A 95 5.46 13.05 8.29
CA ALA A 95 4.81 14.36 8.32
C ALA A 95 3.70 14.41 9.39
N ALA A 96 2.88 13.37 9.49
CA ALA A 96 1.85 13.24 10.49
C ALA A 96 2.42 13.25 11.92
N ASN A 97 3.48 12.50 12.18
CA ASN A 97 4.16 12.49 13.48
C ASN A 97 4.69 13.86 13.86
N VAL A 98 5.31 14.58 12.92
CA VAL A 98 5.77 15.98 13.13
C VAL A 98 4.57 16.91 13.41
N ALA A 99 3.46 16.78 12.68
CA ALA A 99 2.26 17.57 12.91
C ALA A 99 1.62 17.32 14.28
N LEU A 100 1.76 16.11 14.81
CA LEU A 100 1.23 15.73 16.13
C LEU A 100 2.14 16.12 17.32
N GLU A 101 3.42 16.51 17.08
CA GLU A 101 4.35 16.90 18.16
C GLU A 101 3.83 18.00 19.09
N PRO A 102 3.18 19.09 18.59
CA PRO A 102 2.69 20.13 19.48
C PRO A 102 1.55 19.67 20.42
N GLY A 103 0.87 18.57 20.08
CA GLY A 103 -0.28 18.05 20.83
C GLY A 103 -1.54 18.90 20.68
N GLY A 104 -2.62 18.43 21.30
CA GLY A 104 -3.91 19.13 21.29
C GLY A 104 -4.80 18.84 20.10
N TYR A 105 -4.42 17.88 19.28
CA TYR A 105 -5.22 17.39 18.17
C TYR A 105 -5.87 16.06 18.54
N ASP A 106 -7.02 15.78 17.97
CA ASP A 106 -7.75 14.51 18.09
C ASP A 106 -8.00 13.85 16.72
N THR A 107 -7.71 14.59 15.65
CA THR A 107 -8.02 14.19 14.28
C THR A 107 -6.83 14.46 13.36
N LEU A 108 -6.54 13.50 12.50
CA LEU A 108 -5.50 13.55 11.50
C LEU A 108 -6.10 13.23 10.13
N ASP A 109 -6.10 14.19 9.23
CA ASP A 109 -6.43 13.99 7.82
C ASP A 109 -5.15 14.00 6.99
N ILE A 110 -4.89 12.91 6.28
CA ILE A 110 -3.69 12.71 5.48
C ILE A 110 -4.04 12.72 4.00
N LEU A 111 -3.39 13.58 3.24
CA LEU A 111 -3.51 13.66 1.79
C LEU A 111 -2.20 13.24 1.12
N VAL A 112 -2.27 12.27 0.22
CA VAL A 112 -1.12 11.82 -0.58
C VAL A 112 -1.47 11.92 -2.06
N LEU A 113 -0.81 12.83 -2.76
CA LEU A 113 -0.97 12.99 -4.20
C LEU A 113 0.36 12.77 -4.91
N TRP A 114 0.34 12.14 -6.07
CA TRP A 114 1.54 11.90 -6.87
C TRP A 114 1.32 12.15 -8.36
N LYS A 115 2.42 12.44 -9.05
CA LYS A 115 2.50 12.48 -10.51
C LYS A 115 2.94 11.11 -11.06
N GLY A 116 2.66 10.88 -12.31
CA GLY A 116 3.00 9.64 -12.99
C GLY A 116 1.89 8.62 -12.97
N LEU A 117 2.16 7.48 -13.54
CA LEU A 117 1.24 6.35 -13.64
C LEU A 117 1.84 5.14 -12.91
N PRO A 118 1.01 4.25 -12.37
CA PRO A 118 1.48 3.01 -11.77
C PRO A 118 2.16 2.13 -12.81
N THR A 119 3.13 1.33 -12.38
CA THR A 119 3.69 0.26 -13.22
C THR A 119 2.66 -0.85 -13.41
N TYR A 120 2.92 -1.78 -14.34
CA TYR A 120 2.06 -2.94 -14.52
C TYR A 120 1.85 -3.73 -13.21
N ALA A 121 2.92 -4.02 -12.47
CA ALA A 121 2.83 -4.72 -11.19
C ALA A 121 2.01 -3.92 -10.15
N SER A 122 2.22 -2.60 -10.08
CA SER A 122 1.42 -1.73 -9.21
C SER A 122 -0.06 -1.70 -9.61
N THR A 123 -0.35 -1.77 -10.91
CA THR A 123 -1.74 -1.83 -11.40
C THR A 123 -2.42 -3.12 -10.96
N GLN A 124 -1.72 -4.26 -10.98
CA GLN A 124 -2.27 -5.52 -10.45
C GLN A 124 -2.59 -5.44 -8.96
N THR A 125 -1.70 -4.84 -8.17
CA THR A 125 -1.96 -4.57 -6.74
C THR A 125 -3.19 -3.68 -6.55
N ILE A 126 -3.33 -2.60 -7.34
CA ILE A 126 -4.49 -1.70 -7.28
C ILE A 126 -5.80 -2.48 -7.54
N PHE A 127 -5.83 -3.40 -8.50
CA PHE A 127 -7.01 -4.23 -8.73
C PHE A 127 -7.26 -5.23 -7.58
N THR A 128 -6.21 -5.75 -6.96
CA THR A 128 -6.34 -6.64 -5.82
C THR A 128 -6.99 -5.93 -4.63
N ILE A 129 -6.59 -4.69 -4.33
CA ILE A 129 -7.17 -3.93 -3.21
C ILE A 129 -8.64 -3.56 -3.40
N LEU A 130 -9.17 -3.53 -4.63
CA LEU A 130 -10.61 -3.32 -4.85
C LEU A 130 -11.49 -4.40 -4.22
N LYS A 131 -10.97 -5.61 -4.02
CA LYS A 131 -11.70 -6.73 -3.40
C LYS A 131 -11.78 -6.60 -1.89
N ALA A 132 -10.83 -5.93 -1.26
CA ALA A 132 -10.72 -5.76 0.18
C ALA A 132 -11.71 -4.71 0.71
N ASN A 133 -12.03 -4.77 1.99
CA ASN A 133 -12.67 -3.67 2.70
C ASN A 133 -11.59 -2.63 3.05
N TRP A 134 -11.96 -1.37 3.00
CA TRP A 134 -11.07 -0.26 3.32
C TRP A 134 -11.55 0.42 4.59
N TYR A 135 -10.61 0.83 5.44
CA TYR A 135 -10.94 1.38 6.74
C TYR A 135 -10.28 2.73 6.99
N TYR A 136 -10.97 3.56 7.74
CA TYR A 136 -10.43 4.73 8.42
C TYR A 136 -10.60 4.57 9.93
N LEU A 137 -9.92 5.40 10.72
CA LEU A 137 -10.03 5.38 12.17
C LEU A 137 -11.01 6.46 12.64
N ALA A 138 -12.01 6.08 13.44
CA ALA A 138 -12.92 6.99 14.13
C ALA A 138 -13.09 6.55 15.59
N GLU A 139 -12.82 7.44 16.54
CA GLU A 139 -12.88 7.16 17.98
C GLU A 139 -12.07 5.90 18.37
N ASN A 140 -10.88 5.77 17.79
CA ASN A 140 -10.00 4.60 17.94
C ASN A 140 -10.62 3.26 17.48
N LYS A 141 -11.52 3.30 16.50
CA LYS A 141 -12.11 2.10 15.90
C LYS A 141 -11.96 2.18 14.39
N LEU A 142 -11.61 1.07 13.78
CA LEU A 142 -11.61 0.95 12.33
C LEU A 142 -13.06 0.91 11.83
N VAL A 143 -13.39 1.85 10.98
CA VAL A 143 -14.71 2.01 10.33
C VAL A 143 -14.54 1.86 8.84
N GLU A 144 -15.42 1.10 8.22
CA GLU A 144 -15.36 0.82 6.79
C GLU A 144 -15.66 2.06 5.95
N TRP A 145 -14.84 2.30 4.93
CA TRP A 145 -15.08 3.32 3.93
C TRP A 145 -16.20 2.92 2.96
N ASP A 146 -16.99 3.89 2.55
CA ASP A 146 -17.71 3.79 1.29
C ASP A 146 -16.69 3.91 0.13
N HIS A 147 -16.55 2.85 -0.66
CA HIS A 147 -15.59 2.77 -1.76
C HIS A 147 -15.84 3.82 -2.86
N LEU A 148 -17.06 4.34 -2.97
CA LEU A 148 -17.42 5.39 -3.92
C LEU A 148 -17.10 6.80 -3.40
N SER A 149 -16.57 6.94 -2.19
CA SER A 149 -16.17 8.23 -1.64
C SER A 149 -15.09 8.89 -2.52
N ALA A 150 -15.33 10.15 -2.88
CA ALA A 150 -14.36 10.96 -3.62
C ALA A 150 -14.44 12.43 -3.14
N TYR A 151 -13.31 13.09 -3.12
CA TYR A 151 -13.17 14.44 -2.58
C TYR A 151 -12.44 15.35 -3.57
N ASP A 152 -12.96 16.54 -3.79
CA ASP A 152 -12.21 17.62 -4.44
C ASP A 152 -11.32 18.29 -3.39
N VAL A 153 -10.02 18.22 -3.59
CA VAL A 153 -9.03 18.73 -2.64
C VAL A 153 -8.12 19.77 -3.30
N PRO A 154 -7.77 20.86 -2.61
CA PRO A 154 -6.75 21.78 -3.09
C PRO A 154 -5.38 21.09 -3.01
N VAL A 155 -4.56 21.26 -4.05
CA VAL A 155 -3.19 20.74 -4.05
C VAL A 155 -2.28 21.76 -3.39
N PRO A 156 -1.68 21.47 -2.22
CA PRO A 156 -0.77 22.40 -1.54
C PRO A 156 0.39 22.83 -2.45
N GLY A 157 0.60 24.15 -2.54
CA GLY A 157 1.62 24.72 -3.40
C GLY A 157 1.27 24.85 -4.88
N TYR A 158 0.06 24.45 -5.28
CA TYR A 158 -0.45 24.57 -6.65
C TYR A 158 -1.79 25.32 -6.67
N HIS A 159 -2.14 25.91 -7.81
CA HIS A 159 -3.44 26.57 -8.02
C HIS A 159 -4.44 25.59 -8.71
N GLU A 160 -4.43 24.35 -8.29
CA GLU A 160 -5.19 23.27 -8.91
C GLU A 160 -5.98 22.50 -7.85
N MET A 161 -7.10 21.90 -8.29
CA MET A 161 -7.89 20.96 -7.51
C MET A 161 -7.65 19.56 -8.04
N ALA A 162 -7.38 18.62 -7.14
CA ALA A 162 -7.28 17.20 -7.46
C ALA A 162 -8.50 16.44 -6.93
N ILE A 163 -8.75 15.26 -7.48
CA ILE A 163 -9.66 14.28 -6.88
C ILE A 163 -8.84 13.34 -6.02
N ALA A 164 -9.23 13.19 -4.77
CA ALA A 164 -8.66 12.20 -3.85
C ALA A 164 -9.74 11.21 -3.41
N VAL A 165 -9.36 9.94 -3.26
CA VAL A 165 -10.22 8.83 -2.86
C VAL A 165 -9.57 8.07 -1.69
N PRO A 166 -10.27 7.17 -0.98
CA PRO A 166 -9.68 6.36 0.09
C PRO A 166 -8.48 5.52 -0.31
N TRP A 167 -8.28 5.24 -1.59
CA TRP A 167 -7.14 4.53 -2.18
C TRP A 167 -6.75 3.24 -1.45
N GLY A 168 -7.70 2.32 -1.30
CA GLY A 168 -7.48 1.05 -0.59
C GLY A 168 -7.37 1.19 0.92
N GLY A 169 -7.83 2.31 1.49
CA GLY A 169 -7.82 2.58 2.92
C GLY A 169 -6.51 3.14 3.45
N MET A 170 -5.39 2.92 2.74
CA MET A 170 -4.02 3.26 3.18
C MET A 170 -3.66 2.66 4.55
N SER A 171 -2.42 2.74 4.96
CA SER A 171 -1.95 2.07 6.19
C SER A 171 -2.04 2.93 7.46
N HIS A 172 -2.11 4.25 7.32
CA HIS A 172 -2.07 5.17 8.46
C HIS A 172 -3.15 4.93 9.52
N PRO A 173 -4.44 4.65 9.19
CA PRO A 173 -5.44 4.36 10.20
C PRO A 173 -5.07 3.17 11.10
N ILE A 174 -4.36 2.18 10.54
CA ILE A 174 -3.91 1.00 11.30
C ILE A 174 -2.72 1.35 12.20
N TRP A 175 -1.77 2.14 11.70
CA TRP A 175 -0.57 2.51 12.45
C TRP A 175 -0.87 3.45 13.61
N PHE A 176 -1.86 4.32 13.47
CA PHE A 176 -2.30 5.24 14.52
C PHE A 176 -3.41 4.67 15.42
N GLU A 177 -3.88 3.45 15.18
CA GLU A 177 -4.82 2.80 16.09
C GLU A 177 -4.20 2.66 17.49
N ASN A 178 -4.90 3.14 18.50
CA ASN A 178 -4.43 3.23 19.88
C ASN A 178 -3.26 4.22 20.13
N ASP A 179 -2.93 5.09 19.21
CA ASP A 179 -2.02 6.20 19.48
C ASP A 179 -2.74 7.22 20.40
N PRO A 180 -2.20 7.52 21.60
CA PRO A 180 -2.86 8.40 22.56
C PRO A 180 -2.99 9.86 22.10
N ARG A 181 -2.31 10.24 21.01
CA ARG A 181 -2.32 11.60 20.47
C ARG A 181 -3.52 11.86 19.55
N VAL A 182 -4.12 10.82 18.97
CA VAL A 182 -5.16 10.96 17.95
C VAL A 182 -6.12 9.78 17.96
N GLY A 183 -7.43 10.08 17.92
CA GLY A 183 -8.48 9.05 17.86
C GLY A 183 -9.15 8.91 16.49
N ASN A 184 -8.91 9.86 15.58
CA ASN A 184 -9.54 9.89 14.27
C ASN A 184 -8.46 10.08 13.19
N VAL A 185 -8.37 9.14 12.24
CA VAL A 185 -7.39 9.20 11.14
C VAL A 185 -8.05 8.82 9.83
N ARG A 186 -8.03 9.73 8.89
CA ARG A 186 -8.46 9.49 7.51
C ARG A 186 -7.32 9.73 6.58
N SER A 187 -7.14 8.81 5.63
CA SER A 187 -6.14 8.93 4.59
C SER A 187 -6.81 8.85 3.23
N ILE A 188 -6.55 9.84 2.41
CA ILE A 188 -7.06 9.92 1.04
C ILE A 188 -5.91 10.23 0.09
N GLY A 189 -6.01 9.78 -1.13
CA GLY A 189 -4.94 10.00 -2.09
C GLY A 189 -5.36 9.84 -3.54
N GLY A 190 -4.41 10.06 -4.42
CA GLY A 190 -4.64 9.89 -5.85
C GLY A 190 -3.54 10.47 -6.72
N VAL A 191 -3.73 10.30 -8.01
CA VAL A 191 -2.86 10.90 -9.02
C VAL A 191 -3.27 12.36 -9.24
N MET A 192 -2.30 13.28 -9.33
CA MET A 192 -2.60 14.71 -9.57
C MET A 192 -3.37 14.95 -10.87
N ASN A 193 -3.27 14.06 -11.86
CA ASN A 193 -4.01 14.19 -13.11
C ASN A 193 -5.49 13.85 -12.88
N ARG A 194 -6.35 14.88 -12.93
CA ARG A 194 -7.79 14.78 -12.69
C ARG A 194 -8.48 13.79 -13.64
N ALA A 195 -8.13 13.80 -14.93
CA ALA A 195 -8.74 12.90 -15.90
C ALA A 195 -8.42 11.42 -15.60
N VAL A 196 -7.22 11.13 -15.08
CA VAL A 196 -6.86 9.79 -14.62
C VAL A 196 -7.72 9.40 -13.41
N MET A 197 -7.92 10.30 -12.46
CA MET A 197 -8.74 10.03 -11.27
C MET A 197 -10.22 9.86 -11.60
N GLU A 198 -10.75 10.57 -12.60
CA GLU A 198 -12.09 10.33 -13.11
C GLU A 198 -12.24 8.91 -13.67
N GLY A 199 -11.22 8.42 -14.41
CA GLY A 199 -11.15 7.02 -14.85
C GLY A 199 -11.04 6.01 -13.71
N VAL A 200 -10.27 6.32 -12.68
CA VAL A 200 -10.21 5.50 -11.45
C VAL A 200 -11.59 5.41 -10.80
N GLY A 201 -12.29 6.52 -10.62
CA GLY A 201 -13.65 6.54 -10.06
C GLY A 201 -14.63 5.67 -10.87
N GLN A 202 -14.58 5.75 -12.20
CA GLN A 202 -15.39 4.89 -13.07
C GLN A 202 -15.05 3.40 -12.90
N THR A 203 -13.76 3.08 -12.73
CA THR A 203 -13.31 1.70 -12.52
C THR A 203 -13.81 1.16 -11.16
N VAL A 204 -13.73 1.96 -10.10
CA VAL A 204 -14.26 1.58 -8.79
C VAL A 204 -15.77 1.37 -8.87
N GLN A 205 -16.50 2.29 -9.49
CA GLN A 205 -17.95 2.16 -9.67
C GLN A 205 -18.31 0.88 -10.44
N MET A 206 -17.63 0.61 -11.55
CA MET A 206 -17.85 -0.61 -12.32
C MET A 206 -17.56 -1.87 -11.49
N PHE A 207 -16.50 -1.85 -10.68
CA PHE A 207 -16.18 -2.96 -9.79
C PHE A 207 -17.32 -3.19 -8.77
N GLU A 208 -17.77 -2.15 -8.08
CA GLU A 208 -18.84 -2.25 -7.07
C GLU A 208 -20.16 -2.76 -7.68
N GLU A 209 -20.54 -2.26 -8.84
CA GLU A 209 -21.81 -2.59 -9.47
C GLU A 209 -21.81 -3.98 -10.17
N GLN A 210 -20.70 -4.34 -10.81
CA GLN A 210 -20.68 -5.48 -11.73
C GLN A 210 -19.80 -6.64 -11.27
N LEU A 211 -18.70 -6.38 -10.57
CA LEU A 211 -17.75 -7.43 -10.19
C LEU A 211 -17.88 -7.88 -8.74
N ARG A 212 -18.17 -6.96 -7.81
CA ARG A 212 -18.32 -7.31 -6.40
C ARG A 212 -19.40 -8.38 -6.13
N PRO A 213 -20.53 -8.42 -6.86
CA PRO A 213 -21.53 -9.47 -6.67
C PRO A 213 -21.13 -10.86 -7.21
N LEU A 214 -20.03 -10.96 -7.97
CA LEU A 214 -19.56 -12.24 -8.52
C LEU A 214 -18.88 -13.08 -7.43
N ASP A 215 -18.78 -14.39 -7.69
CA ASP A 215 -17.95 -15.26 -6.85
C ASP A 215 -16.45 -14.91 -6.97
N PRO A 216 -15.59 -15.30 -6.00
CA PRO A 216 -14.18 -14.91 -5.97
C PRO A 216 -13.39 -15.33 -7.20
N GLU A 217 -13.68 -16.47 -7.82
CA GLU A 217 -12.98 -16.97 -9.01
C GLU A 217 -13.32 -16.11 -10.25
N ALA A 218 -14.61 -15.80 -10.41
CA ALA A 218 -15.08 -14.91 -11.48
C ALA A 218 -14.55 -13.49 -11.31
N GLN A 219 -14.47 -12.97 -10.08
CA GLN A 219 -13.84 -11.68 -9.81
C GLN A 219 -12.35 -11.65 -10.18
N GLU A 220 -11.59 -12.67 -9.75
CA GLU A 220 -10.15 -12.77 -10.04
C GLU A 220 -9.90 -12.80 -11.54
N LYS A 221 -10.69 -13.63 -12.27
CA LYS A 221 -10.61 -13.71 -13.73
C LYS A 221 -10.90 -12.37 -14.39
N ALA A 222 -11.99 -11.70 -14.01
CA ALA A 222 -12.39 -10.43 -14.61
C ALA A 222 -11.35 -9.33 -14.36
N LEU A 223 -10.82 -9.24 -13.15
CA LEU A 223 -9.76 -8.28 -12.81
C LEU A 223 -8.46 -8.58 -13.57
N GLY A 224 -8.12 -9.86 -13.74
CA GLY A 224 -6.98 -10.28 -14.55
C GLY A 224 -7.13 -9.88 -16.01
N ASP A 225 -8.31 -10.06 -16.59
CA ASP A 225 -8.62 -9.68 -17.99
C ASP A 225 -8.54 -8.15 -18.17
N ILE A 226 -9.03 -7.37 -17.23
CA ILE A 226 -8.95 -5.91 -17.23
C ILE A 226 -7.48 -5.47 -17.12
N ALA A 227 -6.72 -6.01 -16.17
CA ALA A 227 -5.31 -5.70 -16.00
C ALA A 227 -4.50 -6.03 -17.25
N ALA A 228 -4.77 -7.16 -17.91
CA ALA A 228 -4.12 -7.55 -19.15
C ALA A 228 -4.45 -6.60 -20.31
N SER A 229 -5.70 -6.13 -20.41
CA SER A 229 -6.10 -5.16 -21.43
C SER A 229 -5.40 -3.81 -21.25
N LEU A 230 -5.31 -3.34 -20.02
CA LEU A 230 -4.60 -2.09 -19.71
C LEU A 230 -3.09 -2.19 -19.98
N GLN A 231 -2.50 -3.36 -19.79
CA GLN A 231 -1.08 -3.56 -20.06
C GLN A 231 -0.71 -3.30 -21.53
N ALA A 232 -1.61 -3.60 -22.46
CA ALA A 232 -1.36 -3.39 -23.89
C ALA A 232 -1.17 -1.90 -24.24
N ASP A 233 -1.80 -1.02 -23.47
CA ASP A 233 -1.76 0.43 -23.64
C ASP A 233 -0.75 1.13 -22.71
N MET A 234 -0.10 0.39 -21.81
CA MET A 234 0.90 0.97 -20.91
C MET A 234 2.20 1.23 -21.67
N PRO A 235 2.91 2.33 -21.34
CA PRO A 235 4.22 2.58 -21.90
C PRO A 235 5.17 1.41 -21.57
N PRO A 236 6.13 1.10 -22.44
CA PRO A 236 7.11 0.06 -22.20
C PRO A 236 7.85 0.33 -20.87
N ARG A 237 8.30 -0.74 -20.22
CA ARG A 237 9.09 -0.63 -18.98
C ARG A 237 10.27 0.30 -19.21
N GLU A 238 10.20 1.49 -18.61
CA GLU A 238 11.31 2.43 -18.65
C GLU A 238 12.32 2.11 -17.55
N ASN A 239 13.58 2.40 -17.83
CA ASN A 239 14.60 2.39 -16.80
C ASN A 239 14.19 3.39 -15.70
N PRO A 240 14.07 3.00 -14.42
CA PRO A 240 13.68 3.89 -13.32
C PRO A 240 14.48 5.20 -13.24
N ARG A 241 15.72 5.20 -13.71
CA ARG A 241 16.58 6.40 -13.77
C ARG A 241 16.10 7.46 -14.76
N LEU A 242 15.26 7.09 -15.72
CA LEU A 242 14.70 7.99 -16.73
C LEU A 242 13.30 8.49 -16.36
N ASN A 243 12.60 7.81 -15.46
CA ASN A 243 11.28 8.24 -14.99
C ASN A 243 11.45 9.37 -13.96
N ARG A 244 11.38 10.61 -14.43
CA ARG A 244 11.51 11.82 -13.60
C ARG A 244 10.16 12.41 -13.15
N SER A 245 9.06 11.75 -13.39
CA SER A 245 7.71 12.26 -13.13
C SER A 245 7.16 11.90 -11.74
N MET A 246 8.02 11.50 -10.82
CA MET A 246 7.65 11.04 -9.48
C MET A 246 7.62 12.18 -8.44
N ASP A 247 7.02 13.31 -8.79
CA ASP A 247 6.71 14.33 -7.77
C ASP A 247 5.51 13.87 -6.94
N SER A 248 5.55 14.12 -5.64
CA SER A 248 4.43 13.85 -4.73
C SER A 248 4.19 15.00 -3.77
N VAL A 249 2.96 15.12 -3.30
CA VAL A 249 2.55 16.02 -2.22
C VAL A 249 2.00 15.16 -1.08
N HIS A 250 2.52 15.40 0.11
CA HIS A 250 2.07 14.79 1.35
C HIS A 250 1.66 15.92 2.31
N ALA A 251 0.40 15.95 2.71
CA ALA A 251 -0.16 16.97 3.59
C ALA A 251 -1.15 16.37 4.60
#